data_0412e2c0bf225007bf2d57e31abf83a6
#
_entry.id   0412e2c0bf225007bf2d57e31abf83a6
#
_cell.length_a   1.000
_cell.length_b   1.000
_cell.length_c   1.000
_cell.angle_alpha   90.00
_cell.angle_beta   90.00
_cell.angle_gamma   90.00
#
_symmetry.space_group_name_H-M   'P 1'
#
loop_
_entity.id
_entity.type
_entity.pdbx_description
1 polymer ?
#
loop_
_entity_poly.entity_id
_entity_poly.type
_entity_poly.pdbx_seq_one_letter_code
_entity_poly.pdbx_strand_id
1 'polypeptide(L)'
;MNNLPTVEIDYSALHVILAYSEAGIDYWKTTNKDPYDLPVGGVNNPEHCRDIAKLFFLLSFNASDEQALYKAFRSELDYRAYPYSFPDDVLSELLDTIKEHHPDIKHMICSGAGLRLMNIDSRICDYVIADFVRTSTPILTVHDSFIVPIGEEDRLNQLMKEAFEDVTNKVGIEVKYNQNLTKIQLYAHGAQDRDWYLRMFDWITKGNPTDGYKRRLKRHQDYFNQGTLL
;
A
#
# COMPACT_ATOMS: atom_id res chain seq x y z
N MET A 1 -0.13 -7.34 17.83
CA MET A 1 -0.22 -6.16 18.71
C MET A 1 -1.01 -6.53 19.94
N ASN A 2 -0.47 -6.39 21.13
CA ASN A 2 -1.13 -6.79 22.39
C ASN A 2 -1.78 -8.19 22.38
N ASN A 3 -1.16 -9.16 21.70
CA ASN A 3 -1.68 -10.51 21.44
C ASN A 3 -3.00 -10.58 20.64
N LEU A 4 -3.45 -9.47 20.08
CA LEU A 4 -4.57 -9.46 19.14
C LEU A 4 -4.10 -9.75 17.72
N PRO A 5 -4.90 -10.44 16.91
CA PRO A 5 -4.66 -10.53 15.48
C PRO A 5 -4.65 -9.12 14.88
N THR A 6 -4.01 -9.02 13.74
CA THR A 6 -3.91 -7.75 13.01
C THR A 6 -4.52 -7.87 11.64
N VAL A 7 -4.96 -6.76 11.11
CA VAL A 7 -5.42 -6.61 9.74
C VAL A 7 -4.56 -5.54 9.06
N GLU A 8 -4.25 -5.76 7.81
CA GLU A 8 -3.56 -4.79 6.96
C GLU A 8 -4.54 -4.23 5.94
N ILE A 9 -4.56 -2.90 5.81
CA ILE A 9 -5.37 -2.17 4.83
C ILE A 9 -4.43 -1.27 4.04
N ASP A 10 -4.58 -1.31 2.73
CA ASP A 10 -3.71 -0.64 1.77
C ASP A 10 -4.50 0.32 0.88
N TYR A 11 -3.88 1.43 0.47
CA TYR A 11 -4.42 2.29 -0.56
C TYR A 11 -4.30 1.64 -1.95
N SER A 12 -5.34 1.77 -2.74
CA SER A 12 -5.32 1.29 -4.11
C SER A 12 -4.62 2.28 -5.02
N ALA A 13 -3.40 1.95 -5.46
CA ALA A 13 -2.61 2.73 -6.42
C ALA A 13 -2.36 4.19 -5.99
N LEU A 14 -2.05 4.44 -4.72
CA LEU A 14 -1.99 5.78 -4.11
C LEU A 14 -1.28 6.82 -4.97
N HIS A 15 -0.05 6.58 -5.42
CA HIS A 15 0.71 7.57 -6.19
C HIS A 15 0.07 7.96 -7.53
N VAL A 16 -0.55 6.99 -8.24
CA VAL A 16 -1.29 7.28 -9.47
C VAL A 16 -2.53 8.10 -9.16
N ILE A 17 -3.26 7.74 -8.11
CA ILE A 17 -4.46 8.47 -7.68
C ILE A 17 -4.12 9.89 -7.22
N LEU A 18 -3.00 10.08 -6.52
CA LEU A 18 -2.49 11.40 -6.16
C LEU A 18 -2.19 12.26 -7.40
N ALA A 19 -1.58 11.67 -8.43
CA ALA A 19 -1.31 12.36 -9.69
C ALA A 19 -2.62 12.80 -10.38
N TYR A 20 -3.62 11.93 -10.44
CA TYR A 20 -4.96 12.28 -10.96
C TYR A 20 -5.66 13.32 -10.08
N SER A 21 -5.53 13.22 -8.77
CA SER A 21 -6.07 14.20 -7.84
C SER A 21 -5.47 15.60 -8.07
N GLU A 22 -4.16 15.72 -8.31
CA GLU A 22 -3.52 16.98 -8.68
C GLU A 22 -4.06 17.53 -10.02
N ALA A 23 -4.37 16.65 -10.98
CA ALA A 23 -5.03 17.04 -12.23
C ALA A 23 -6.52 17.41 -12.05
N GLY A 24 -7.07 17.29 -10.84
CA GLY A 24 -8.48 17.58 -10.55
C GLY A 24 -9.47 16.49 -10.98
N ILE A 25 -8.97 15.28 -11.22
CA ILE A 25 -9.75 14.16 -11.74
C ILE A 25 -9.91 13.10 -10.66
N ASP A 26 -11.14 12.64 -10.45
CA ASP A 26 -11.44 11.45 -9.66
C ASP A 26 -11.30 10.22 -10.57
N TYR A 27 -10.18 9.53 -10.45
CA TYR A 27 -9.85 8.38 -11.31
C TYR A 27 -10.92 7.29 -11.26
N TRP A 28 -11.36 6.91 -10.06
CA TRP A 28 -12.29 5.80 -9.87
C TRP A 28 -13.71 6.10 -10.35
N LYS A 29 -14.10 7.36 -10.39
CA LYS A 29 -15.35 7.78 -11.05
C LYS A 29 -15.24 7.81 -12.56
N THR A 30 -14.06 8.10 -13.09
CA THR A 30 -13.82 8.19 -14.53
C THR A 30 -13.64 6.80 -15.15
N THR A 31 -12.97 5.91 -14.44
CA THR A 31 -12.73 4.53 -14.88
C THR A 31 -12.69 3.57 -13.68
N ASN A 32 -13.23 2.37 -13.87
CA ASN A 32 -13.17 1.30 -12.86
C ASN A 32 -12.11 0.26 -13.23
N LYS A 33 -11.02 0.69 -13.88
CA LYS A 33 -9.93 -0.19 -14.32
C LYS A 33 -8.73 -0.05 -13.39
N ASP A 34 -7.99 -1.14 -13.21
CA ASP A 34 -6.69 -1.08 -12.54
C ASP A 34 -5.73 -0.23 -13.38
N PRO A 35 -5.09 0.82 -12.82
CA PRO A 35 -4.20 1.69 -13.59
C PRO A 35 -2.93 0.99 -14.09
N TYR A 36 -2.66 -0.20 -13.59
CA TYR A 36 -1.49 -1.00 -13.97
C TYR A 36 -1.83 -2.17 -14.90
N ASP A 37 -3.10 -2.34 -15.28
CA ASP A 37 -3.53 -3.40 -16.22
C ASP A 37 -3.19 -2.99 -17.65
N LEU A 38 -1.92 -3.08 -17.99
CA LEU A 38 -1.32 -2.65 -19.25
C LEU A 38 -0.54 -3.80 -19.89
N PRO A 39 -0.57 -3.89 -21.22
CA PRO A 39 0.25 -4.87 -21.93
C PRO A 39 1.73 -4.51 -21.84
N VAL A 40 2.59 -5.53 -21.75
CA VAL A 40 4.05 -5.38 -21.76
C VAL A 40 4.64 -6.25 -22.86
N GLY A 41 5.39 -5.65 -23.76
CA GLY A 41 6.00 -6.35 -24.89
C GLY A 41 6.86 -7.54 -24.44
N GLY A 42 6.66 -8.71 -25.05
CA GLY A 42 7.38 -9.94 -24.73
C GLY A 42 6.92 -10.66 -23.45
N VAL A 43 5.91 -10.17 -22.76
CA VAL A 43 5.34 -10.78 -21.53
C VAL A 43 3.94 -11.30 -21.81
N ASN A 44 3.72 -12.61 -21.63
CA ASN A 44 2.42 -13.25 -21.88
C ASN A 44 1.59 -13.53 -20.62
N ASN A 45 2.20 -13.42 -19.43
CA ASN A 45 1.51 -13.65 -18.17
C ASN A 45 0.86 -12.31 -17.70
N PRO A 46 -0.47 -12.23 -17.56
CA PRO A 46 -1.15 -10.98 -17.17
C PRO A 46 -0.73 -10.45 -15.79
N GLU A 47 -0.46 -11.32 -14.82
CA GLU A 47 0.01 -10.91 -13.49
C GLU A 47 1.40 -10.28 -13.60
N HIS A 48 2.29 -10.90 -14.37
CA HIS A 48 3.63 -10.34 -14.63
C HIS A 48 3.56 -9.02 -15.40
N CYS A 49 2.67 -8.90 -16.40
CA CYS A 49 2.43 -7.62 -17.09
C CYS A 49 2.07 -6.53 -16.10
N ARG A 50 1.11 -6.80 -15.24
CA ARG A 50 0.63 -5.86 -14.22
C ARG A 50 1.73 -5.43 -13.26
N ASP A 51 2.50 -6.38 -12.74
CA ASP A 51 3.57 -6.09 -11.77
C ASP A 51 4.73 -5.31 -12.40
N ILE A 52 5.10 -5.66 -13.62
CA ILE A 52 6.12 -4.97 -14.43
C ILE A 52 5.64 -3.55 -14.76
N ALA A 53 4.42 -3.40 -15.24
CA ALA A 53 3.82 -2.10 -15.55
C ALA A 53 3.72 -1.23 -14.29
N LYS A 54 3.33 -1.79 -13.14
CA LYS A 54 3.29 -1.11 -11.83
C LYS A 54 4.67 -0.57 -11.46
N LEU A 55 5.70 -1.43 -11.48
CA LEU A 55 7.06 -1.02 -11.14
C LEU A 55 7.53 0.11 -12.07
N PHE A 56 7.39 -0.08 -13.38
CA PHE A 56 7.85 0.88 -14.37
C PHE A 56 7.13 2.24 -14.25
N PHE A 57 5.81 2.22 -14.07
CA PHE A 57 5.01 3.42 -13.90
C PHE A 57 5.38 4.19 -12.64
N LEU A 58 5.52 3.51 -11.49
CA LEU A 58 5.93 4.16 -10.24
C LEU A 58 7.33 4.76 -10.32
N LEU A 59 8.27 4.08 -10.98
CA LEU A 59 9.60 4.62 -11.23
C LEU A 59 9.58 5.83 -12.16
N SER A 60 8.63 5.90 -13.09
CA SER A 60 8.52 7.01 -14.04
C SER A 60 8.21 8.35 -13.36
N PHE A 61 7.53 8.37 -12.23
CA PHE A 61 7.33 9.60 -11.46
C PHE A 61 8.62 10.15 -10.85
N ASN A 62 9.58 9.27 -10.53
CA ASN A 62 10.83 9.64 -9.89
C ASN A 62 11.94 9.97 -10.89
N ALA A 63 11.85 9.46 -12.11
CA ALA A 63 12.85 9.66 -13.14
C ALA A 63 12.85 11.11 -13.67
N SER A 64 14.04 11.64 -13.98
CA SER A 64 14.19 12.94 -14.62
C SER A 64 13.99 12.91 -16.14
N ASP A 65 14.22 11.73 -16.73
CA ASP A 65 14.14 11.47 -18.17
C ASP A 65 13.97 9.96 -18.43
N GLU A 66 13.76 9.60 -19.70
CA GLU A 66 13.50 8.22 -20.11
C GLU A 66 14.71 7.30 -19.88
N GLN A 67 15.93 7.78 -20.08
CA GLN A 67 17.14 6.98 -19.87
C GLN A 67 17.36 6.67 -18.38
N ALA A 68 17.10 7.64 -17.52
CA ALA A 68 17.12 7.44 -16.07
C ALA A 68 16.08 6.41 -15.63
N LEU A 69 14.86 6.47 -16.21
CA LEU A 69 13.80 5.49 -15.97
C LEU A 69 14.22 4.08 -16.37
N TYR A 70 14.74 3.89 -17.58
CA TYR A 70 15.14 2.57 -18.09
C TYR A 70 16.26 1.95 -17.24
N LYS A 71 17.20 2.77 -16.81
CA LYS A 71 18.27 2.35 -15.92
C LYS A 71 17.74 1.95 -14.54
N ALA A 72 16.87 2.76 -13.96
CA ALA A 72 16.26 2.47 -12.66
C ALA A 72 15.43 1.19 -12.72
N PHE A 73 14.59 1.04 -13.74
CA PHE A 73 13.77 -0.15 -13.93
C PHE A 73 14.60 -1.43 -13.99
N ARG A 74 15.66 -1.45 -14.81
CA ARG A 74 16.54 -2.62 -14.90
C ARG A 74 17.30 -2.92 -13.61
N SER A 75 17.54 -1.91 -12.78
CA SER A 75 18.18 -2.08 -11.47
C SER A 75 17.24 -2.66 -10.42
N GLU A 76 15.97 -2.29 -10.47
CA GLU A 76 14.96 -2.66 -9.45
C GLU A 76 14.22 -3.96 -9.79
N LEU A 77 14.20 -4.37 -11.07
CA LEU A 77 13.48 -5.56 -11.50
C LEU A 77 14.12 -6.83 -10.92
N ASP A 78 13.32 -7.65 -10.24
CA ASP A 78 13.75 -8.99 -9.83
C ASP A 78 13.70 -9.98 -11.01
N TYR A 79 14.82 -10.13 -11.70
CA TYR A 79 14.94 -11.06 -12.84
C TYR A 79 14.76 -12.54 -12.49
N ARG A 80 14.75 -12.92 -11.22
CA ARG A 80 14.43 -14.29 -10.81
C ARG A 80 12.93 -14.54 -10.84
N ALA A 81 12.14 -13.52 -10.44
CA ALA A 81 10.69 -13.56 -10.53
C ALA A 81 10.19 -13.27 -11.95
N TYR A 82 10.87 -12.35 -12.67
CA TYR A 82 10.46 -11.87 -13.98
C TYR A 82 11.60 -12.08 -15.01
N PRO A 83 11.78 -13.31 -15.55
CA PRO A 83 12.89 -13.67 -16.40
C PRO A 83 12.67 -13.21 -17.86
N TYR A 84 12.37 -11.94 -18.07
CA TYR A 84 12.14 -11.32 -19.38
C TYR A 84 13.29 -10.38 -19.74
N SER A 85 13.42 -10.11 -21.05
CA SER A 85 14.37 -9.12 -21.55
C SER A 85 13.65 -7.82 -21.87
N PHE A 86 14.24 -6.71 -21.42
CA PHE A 86 13.68 -5.37 -21.60
C PHE A 86 14.68 -4.44 -22.28
N PRO A 87 14.90 -4.60 -23.61
CA PRO A 87 15.67 -3.63 -24.39
C PRO A 87 14.95 -2.28 -24.48
N ASP A 88 15.64 -1.25 -24.96
CA ASP A 88 15.12 0.12 -24.92
C ASP A 88 13.86 0.31 -25.76
N ASP A 89 13.69 -0.41 -26.85
CA ASP A 89 12.50 -0.39 -27.69
C ASP A 89 11.26 -0.90 -26.95
N VAL A 90 11.38 -2.01 -26.19
CA VAL A 90 10.27 -2.55 -25.35
C VAL A 90 9.93 -1.59 -24.23
N LEU A 91 10.92 -0.95 -23.59
CA LEU A 91 10.67 0.01 -22.52
C LEU A 91 10.06 1.32 -23.06
N SER A 92 10.47 1.73 -24.27
CA SER A 92 9.86 2.88 -24.96
C SER A 92 8.39 2.61 -25.32
N GLU A 93 8.08 1.43 -25.85
CA GLU A 93 6.69 1.02 -26.13
C GLU A 93 5.84 1.00 -24.85
N LEU A 94 6.39 0.46 -23.76
CA LEU A 94 5.67 0.47 -22.46
C LEU A 94 5.44 1.89 -21.94
N LEU A 95 6.42 2.78 -22.08
CA LEU A 95 6.28 4.18 -21.68
C LEU A 95 5.20 4.90 -22.49
N ASP A 96 5.17 4.69 -23.80
CA ASP A 96 4.15 5.26 -24.67
C ASP A 96 2.77 4.68 -24.34
N THR A 97 2.68 3.38 -24.08
CA THR A 97 1.44 2.73 -23.61
C THR A 97 0.92 3.37 -22.33
N ILE A 98 1.79 3.63 -21.34
CA ILE A 98 1.40 4.32 -20.10
C ILE A 98 0.89 5.73 -20.40
N LYS A 99 1.61 6.51 -21.23
CA LYS A 99 1.21 7.88 -21.59
C LYS A 99 -0.14 7.93 -22.32
N GLU A 100 -0.43 6.92 -23.15
CA GLU A 100 -1.69 6.80 -23.91
C GLU A 100 -2.87 6.41 -23.00
N HIS A 101 -2.64 5.52 -22.03
CA HIS A 101 -3.67 5.09 -21.07
C HIS A 101 -3.92 6.13 -19.98
N HIS A 102 -2.94 6.99 -19.71
CA HIS A 102 -3.00 8.03 -18.68
C HIS A 102 -2.71 9.43 -19.25
N PRO A 103 -3.50 9.90 -20.23
CA PRO A 103 -3.22 11.14 -20.95
C PRO A 103 -3.24 12.37 -20.05
N ASP A 104 -4.07 12.36 -19.01
CA ASP A 104 -4.27 13.50 -18.11
C ASP A 104 -3.09 13.77 -17.20
N ILE A 105 -2.31 12.73 -16.89
CA ILE A 105 -1.13 12.81 -16.01
C ILE A 105 0.20 12.53 -16.73
N LYS A 106 0.18 12.40 -18.05
CA LYS A 106 1.39 12.12 -18.87
C LYS A 106 2.53 13.14 -18.65
N HIS A 107 2.19 14.37 -18.31
CA HIS A 107 3.15 15.44 -18.03
C HIS A 107 3.92 15.25 -16.71
N MET A 108 3.45 14.35 -15.84
CA MET A 108 4.13 13.98 -14.59
C MET A 108 5.12 12.84 -14.78
N ILE A 109 5.05 12.13 -15.91
CA ILE A 109 5.93 11.02 -16.24
C ILE A 109 7.31 11.57 -16.60
N CYS A 110 8.37 10.98 -16.06
CA CYS A 110 9.76 11.43 -16.24
C CYS A 110 9.99 12.92 -15.92
N SER A 111 9.29 13.44 -14.90
CA SER A 111 9.34 14.85 -14.49
C SER A 111 9.92 15.09 -13.10
N GLY A 112 10.29 14.00 -12.37
CA GLY A 112 10.69 14.09 -10.97
C GLY A 112 9.54 14.41 -10.01
N ALA A 113 8.27 14.21 -10.43
CA ALA A 113 7.10 14.46 -9.60
C ALA A 113 7.03 13.58 -8.33
N GLY A 114 7.78 12.49 -8.31
CA GLY A 114 7.74 11.49 -7.24
C GLY A 114 8.01 12.06 -5.85
N LEU A 115 8.98 12.97 -5.68
CA LEU A 115 9.24 13.61 -4.38
C LEU A 115 8.04 14.38 -3.85
N ARG A 116 7.29 15.04 -4.73
CA ARG A 116 6.08 15.78 -4.35
C ARG A 116 4.97 14.82 -3.96
N LEU A 117 4.76 13.75 -4.74
CA LEU A 117 3.77 12.73 -4.43
C LEU A 117 4.09 12.01 -3.10
N MET A 118 5.36 11.67 -2.87
CA MET A 118 5.81 11.09 -1.59
C MET A 118 5.61 12.05 -0.40
N ASN A 119 5.75 13.37 -0.60
CA ASN A 119 5.45 14.32 0.46
C ASN A 119 3.95 14.36 0.80
N ILE A 120 3.07 14.26 -0.19
CA ILE A 120 1.63 14.17 0.05
C ILE A 120 1.29 12.87 0.76
N ASP A 121 1.84 11.74 0.30
CA ASP A 121 1.72 10.43 0.93
C ASP A 121 2.14 10.46 2.41
N SER A 122 3.31 11.03 2.72
CA SER A 122 3.76 11.15 4.11
C SER A 122 2.80 11.97 4.99
N ARG A 123 2.18 13.02 4.46
CA ARG A 123 1.18 13.81 5.20
C ARG A 123 -0.10 13.03 5.45
N ILE A 124 -0.53 12.20 4.49
CA ILE A 124 -1.65 11.28 4.66
C ILE A 124 -1.32 10.26 5.76
N CYS A 125 -0.12 9.69 5.71
CA CYS A 125 0.36 8.76 6.72
C CYS A 125 0.37 9.40 8.12
N ASP A 126 0.92 10.60 8.27
CA ASP A 126 0.95 11.35 9.53
C ASP A 126 -0.45 11.60 10.08
N TYR A 127 -1.42 11.94 9.23
CA TYR A 127 -2.80 12.15 9.63
C TYR A 127 -3.40 10.88 10.27
N VAL A 128 -3.22 9.72 9.63
CA VAL A 128 -3.72 8.44 10.11
C VAL A 128 -3.04 8.04 11.43
N ILE A 129 -1.70 8.14 11.49
CA ILE A 129 -0.93 7.80 12.69
C ILE A 129 -1.35 8.69 13.87
N ALA A 130 -1.51 9.99 13.67
CA ALA A 130 -1.85 10.94 14.72
C ALA A 130 -3.18 10.59 15.41
N ASP A 131 -4.19 10.13 14.66
CA ASP A 131 -5.47 9.72 15.24
C ASP A 131 -5.32 8.46 16.12
N PHE A 132 -4.61 7.45 15.65
CA PHE A 132 -4.37 6.22 16.39
C PHE A 132 -3.52 6.45 17.64
N VAL A 133 -2.50 7.33 17.55
CA VAL A 133 -1.67 7.72 18.71
C VAL A 133 -2.53 8.45 19.76
N ARG A 134 -3.39 9.38 19.34
CA ARG A 134 -4.27 10.14 20.25
C ARG A 134 -5.19 9.23 21.07
N THR A 135 -5.60 8.11 20.50
CA THR A 135 -6.45 7.11 21.18
C THR A 135 -5.65 5.98 21.83
N SER A 136 -4.31 6.05 21.81
CA SER A 136 -3.42 5.00 22.32
C SER A 136 -3.67 3.62 21.69
N THR A 137 -4.19 3.60 20.47
CA THR A 137 -4.41 2.37 19.70
C THR A 137 -3.16 2.05 18.87
N PRO A 138 -2.59 0.83 18.95
CA PRO A 138 -1.40 0.49 18.18
C PRO A 138 -1.67 0.50 16.68
N ILE A 139 -0.76 1.11 15.93
CA ILE A 139 -0.73 1.09 14.46
C ILE A 139 0.71 0.88 13.99
N LEU A 140 0.89 0.15 12.89
CA LEU A 140 2.15 0.03 12.15
C LEU A 140 1.90 0.44 10.70
N THR A 141 2.91 0.99 10.07
CA THR A 141 2.88 1.38 8.66
C THR A 141 3.91 0.59 7.87
N VAL A 142 3.53 0.19 6.66
CA VAL A 142 4.42 -0.44 5.68
C VAL A 142 4.12 0.21 4.34
N HIS A 143 4.97 1.14 3.92
CA HIS A 143 4.72 2.00 2.76
C HIS A 143 3.38 2.73 2.90
N ASP A 144 2.46 2.54 1.96
CA ASP A 144 1.11 3.09 1.89
C ASP A 144 0.04 2.20 2.55
N SER A 145 0.45 1.14 3.27
CA SER A 145 -0.44 0.28 4.04
C SER A 145 -0.35 0.52 5.54
N PHE A 146 -1.42 0.17 6.24
CA PHE A 146 -1.53 0.28 7.69
C PHE A 146 -1.96 -1.05 8.30
N ILE A 147 -1.30 -1.41 9.41
CA ILE A 147 -1.57 -2.64 10.16
C ILE A 147 -2.11 -2.24 11.52
N VAL A 148 -3.32 -2.67 11.84
CA VAL A 148 -4.01 -2.40 13.11
C VAL A 148 -4.52 -3.69 13.76
N PRO A 149 -4.84 -3.67 15.07
CA PRO A 149 -5.55 -4.77 15.70
C PRO A 149 -6.91 -5.01 15.05
N ILE A 150 -7.33 -6.26 14.96
CA ILE A 150 -8.68 -6.61 14.56
C ILE A 150 -9.70 -5.84 15.44
N GLY A 151 -10.69 -5.26 14.77
CA GLY A 151 -11.70 -4.43 15.38
C GLY A 151 -11.57 -2.95 15.09
N GLU A 152 -10.42 -2.54 14.55
CA GLU A 152 -10.16 -1.17 14.13
C GLU A 152 -10.30 -0.97 12.60
N GLU A 153 -10.74 -2.01 11.88
CA GLU A 153 -10.78 -2.02 10.40
C GLU A 153 -11.65 -0.92 9.83
N ASP A 154 -12.88 -0.82 10.33
CA ASP A 154 -13.85 0.17 9.83
C ASP A 154 -13.38 1.59 10.12
N ARG A 155 -12.83 1.81 11.33
CA ARG A 155 -12.23 3.09 11.70
C ARG A 155 -11.05 3.42 10.82
N LEU A 156 -10.14 2.47 10.61
CA LEU A 156 -8.97 2.68 9.74
C LEU A 156 -9.40 2.99 8.31
N ASN A 157 -10.33 2.22 7.75
CA ASN A 157 -10.83 2.44 6.39
C ASN A 157 -11.44 3.84 6.21
N GLN A 158 -12.26 4.27 7.18
CA GLN A 158 -12.84 5.61 7.15
C GLN A 158 -11.75 6.69 7.28
N LEU A 159 -10.85 6.53 8.24
CA LEU A 159 -9.78 7.50 8.50
C LEU A 159 -8.80 7.63 7.33
N MET A 160 -8.48 6.54 6.63
CA MET A 160 -7.65 6.58 5.42
C MET A 160 -8.31 7.41 4.31
N LYS A 161 -9.63 7.32 4.14
CA LYS A 161 -10.36 8.15 3.17
C LYS A 161 -10.38 9.61 3.58
N GLU A 162 -10.70 9.88 4.85
CA GLU A 162 -10.69 11.24 5.43
C GLU A 162 -9.29 11.89 5.30
N ALA A 163 -8.22 11.14 5.59
CA ALA A 163 -6.84 11.63 5.45
C ALA A 163 -6.52 12.03 4.00
N PHE A 164 -6.93 11.20 3.04
CA PHE A 164 -6.76 11.54 1.63
C PHE A 164 -7.54 12.80 1.25
N GLU A 165 -8.81 12.89 1.66
CA GLU A 165 -9.67 14.04 1.37
C GLU A 165 -9.14 15.33 2.00
N ASP A 166 -8.72 15.28 3.27
CA ASP A 166 -8.20 16.45 3.99
C ASP A 166 -6.88 16.95 3.38
N VAL A 167 -5.95 16.04 3.10
CA VAL A 167 -4.61 16.40 2.60
C VAL A 167 -4.64 16.86 1.15
N THR A 168 -5.49 16.29 0.32
CA THR A 168 -5.58 16.61 -1.12
C THR A 168 -6.70 17.61 -1.46
N ASN A 169 -7.64 17.87 -0.55
CA ASN A 169 -8.91 18.54 -0.80
C ASN A 169 -9.75 17.88 -1.92
N LYS A 170 -9.62 16.57 -2.07
CA LYS A 170 -10.29 15.76 -3.11
C LYS A 170 -10.88 14.50 -2.50
N VAL A 171 -11.88 13.97 -3.17
CA VAL A 171 -12.49 12.66 -2.91
C VAL A 171 -12.03 11.65 -3.96
N GLY A 172 -12.32 10.38 -3.77
CA GLY A 172 -12.14 9.37 -4.81
C GLY A 172 -10.94 8.45 -4.61
N ILE A 173 -10.57 8.17 -3.38
CA ILE A 173 -9.60 7.12 -3.08
C ILE A 173 -10.31 5.79 -2.75
N GLU A 174 -9.81 4.70 -3.29
CA GLU A 174 -10.17 3.35 -2.87
C GLU A 174 -9.14 2.79 -1.88
N VAL A 175 -9.66 2.10 -0.89
CA VAL A 175 -8.89 1.42 0.14
C VAL A 175 -9.20 -0.06 0.06
N LYS A 176 -8.18 -0.89 -0.05
CA LYS A 176 -8.30 -2.34 -0.18
C LYS A 176 -7.70 -3.05 1.02
N TYR A 177 -8.38 -4.07 1.47
CA TYR A 177 -7.79 -5.03 2.39
C TYR A 177 -6.70 -5.82 1.67
N ASN A 178 -5.53 -5.95 2.29
CA ASN A 178 -4.47 -6.78 1.72
C ASN A 178 -4.95 -8.24 1.71
N GLN A 179 -5.09 -8.81 0.50
CA GLN A 179 -5.62 -10.17 0.30
C GLN A 179 -4.66 -11.27 0.78
N ASN A 180 -3.43 -10.93 1.16
CA ASN A 180 -2.51 -11.86 1.84
C ASN A 180 -2.88 -12.11 3.31
N LEU A 181 -3.95 -11.49 3.80
CA LEU A 181 -4.60 -11.92 5.02
C LEU A 181 -4.93 -13.40 4.90
N THR A 182 -4.47 -14.19 5.86
CA THR A 182 -4.75 -15.64 5.90
C THR A 182 -6.26 -15.87 5.71
N LYS A 183 -6.66 -17.01 5.14
CA LYS A 183 -8.09 -17.38 5.00
C LYS A 183 -8.90 -17.13 6.27
N ILE A 184 -8.26 -17.22 7.41
CA ILE A 184 -8.80 -16.94 8.75
C ILE A 184 -9.18 -15.46 8.91
N GLN A 185 -8.38 -14.53 8.41
CA GLN A 185 -8.66 -13.08 8.45
C GLN A 185 -9.76 -12.68 7.46
N LEU A 186 -9.83 -13.33 6.29
CA LEU A 186 -10.93 -13.16 5.33
C LEU A 186 -12.28 -13.66 5.89
N TYR A 187 -12.26 -14.74 6.68
CA TYR A 187 -13.46 -15.21 7.37
C TYR A 187 -13.95 -14.24 8.44
N ALA A 188 -13.07 -13.50 9.09
CA ALA A 188 -13.45 -12.50 10.08
C ALA A 188 -14.21 -11.30 9.47
N HIS A 189 -13.89 -10.93 8.22
CA HIS A 189 -14.60 -9.86 7.51
C HIS A 189 -15.95 -10.30 6.93
N GLY A 190 -16.14 -11.57 6.64
CA GLY A 190 -17.38 -12.13 6.10
C GLY A 190 -18.21 -12.91 7.11
N ALA A 191 -17.66 -13.22 8.27
CA ALA A 191 -18.33 -14.06 9.24
C ALA A 191 -19.28 -13.23 10.12
N GLN A 192 -20.50 -13.69 10.19
CA GLN A 192 -21.49 -13.20 11.17
C GLN A 192 -21.09 -13.50 12.63
N ASP A 193 -19.98 -14.21 12.86
CA ASP A 193 -19.52 -14.64 14.19
C ASP A 193 -18.05 -14.22 14.44
N ARG A 194 -17.88 -12.95 14.77
CA ARG A 194 -16.62 -12.35 15.24
C ARG A 194 -16.10 -13.03 16.51
N ASP A 195 -16.99 -13.46 17.39
CA ASP A 195 -16.63 -14.13 18.64
C ASP A 195 -16.04 -15.52 18.40
N TRP A 196 -16.50 -16.23 17.37
CA TRP A 196 -15.91 -17.50 16.96
C TRP A 196 -14.47 -17.33 16.49
N TYR A 197 -14.22 -16.29 15.68
CA TYR A 197 -12.89 -15.97 15.19
C TYR A 197 -11.92 -15.62 16.32
N LEU A 198 -12.34 -14.76 17.25
CA LEU A 198 -11.53 -14.38 18.41
C LEU A 198 -11.23 -15.60 19.30
N ARG A 199 -12.18 -16.50 19.51
CA ARG A 199 -11.97 -17.77 20.24
C ARG A 199 -11.00 -18.70 19.51
N MET A 200 -11.12 -18.83 18.19
CA MET A 200 -10.23 -19.68 17.39
C MET A 200 -8.81 -19.10 17.36
N PHE A 201 -8.69 -17.78 17.26
CA PHE A 201 -7.41 -17.10 17.32
C PHE A 201 -6.76 -17.24 18.71
N ASP A 202 -7.53 -17.07 19.77
CA ASP A 202 -7.10 -17.29 21.14
C ASP A 202 -6.60 -18.74 21.33
N TRP A 203 -7.27 -19.71 20.73
CA TRP A 203 -6.85 -21.11 20.72
C TRP A 203 -5.54 -21.35 19.94
N ILE A 204 -5.38 -20.73 18.77
CA ILE A 204 -4.16 -20.82 17.93
C ILE A 204 -2.98 -20.14 18.63
N THR A 205 -3.20 -18.96 19.22
CA THR A 205 -2.13 -18.17 19.86
C THR A 205 -1.76 -18.65 21.26
N LYS A 206 -2.67 -19.25 22.01
CA LYS A 206 -2.38 -19.92 23.28
C LYS A 206 -1.56 -21.18 23.12
N GLY A 207 -1.49 -21.71 21.89
CA GLY A 207 -0.88 -23.00 21.61
C GLY A 207 0.64 -23.10 21.80
N ASN A 208 1.45 -22.04 21.72
CA ASN A 208 2.87 -21.99 22.14
C ASN A 208 3.57 -20.71 21.62
N PRO A 209 3.50 -19.58 22.33
CA PRO A 209 4.36 -18.47 22.00
C PRO A 209 5.83 -18.88 22.17
N THR A 210 6.65 -18.64 21.15
CA THR A 210 8.08 -18.96 21.19
C THR A 210 8.75 -18.28 22.38
N ASP A 211 9.81 -18.86 22.94
CA ASP A 211 10.55 -18.23 24.05
C ASP A 211 11.13 -16.85 23.67
N GLY A 212 11.43 -16.64 22.40
CA GLY A 212 11.81 -15.33 21.88
C GLY A 212 10.68 -14.30 21.99
N TYR A 213 9.44 -14.69 21.71
CA TYR A 213 8.26 -13.82 21.87
C TYR A 213 8.00 -13.49 23.34
N LYS A 214 8.01 -14.50 24.23
CA LYS A 214 7.84 -14.30 25.68
C LYS A 214 8.87 -13.32 26.27
N ARG A 215 10.14 -13.44 25.84
CA ARG A 215 11.21 -12.51 26.25
C ARG A 215 10.99 -11.09 25.76
N ARG A 216 10.54 -10.90 24.50
CA ARG A 216 10.21 -9.57 23.96
C ARG A 216 9.02 -8.95 24.67
N LEU A 217 7.95 -9.73 24.86
CA LEU A 217 6.76 -9.27 25.58
C LEU A 217 7.11 -8.82 27.01
N LYS A 218 7.91 -9.60 27.73
CA LYS A 218 8.37 -9.24 29.09
C LYS A 218 9.16 -7.94 29.09
N ARG A 219 10.13 -7.77 28.16
CA ARG A 219 10.89 -6.51 28.06
C ARG A 219 9.99 -5.31 27.76
N HIS A 220 9.00 -5.47 26.91
CA HIS A 220 8.05 -4.43 26.59
C HIS A 220 7.22 -4.06 27.82
N GLN A 221 6.70 -5.03 28.55
CA GLN A 221 5.96 -4.80 29.80
C GLN A 221 6.82 -4.15 30.88
N ASP A 222 8.06 -4.61 31.06
CA ASP A 222 9.01 -4.03 32.00
C ASP A 222 9.34 -2.57 31.66
N TYR A 223 9.47 -2.23 30.36
CA TYR A 223 9.73 -0.86 29.88
C TYR A 223 8.57 0.08 30.22
N PHE A 224 7.32 -0.32 29.96
CA PHE A 224 6.15 0.51 30.25
C PHE A 224 5.86 0.63 31.76
N ASN A 225 6.10 -0.41 32.52
CA ASN A 225 5.94 -0.37 33.97
C ASN A 225 6.99 0.52 34.67
N GLN A 226 8.17 0.70 34.07
CA GLN A 226 9.19 1.64 34.58
C GLN A 226 8.90 3.10 34.21
N GLY A 227 8.14 3.37 33.14
CA GLY A 227 7.76 4.71 32.70
C GLY A 227 6.60 5.35 33.49
N THR A 228 5.96 4.61 34.40
CA THR A 228 4.83 5.11 35.20
C THR A 228 5.27 5.69 36.56
N LEU A 229 6.58 5.89 36.76
CA LEU A 229 7.19 6.44 37.99
C LEU A 229 7.86 7.82 37.78
N LEU A 230 7.40 8.62 36.79
CA LEU A 230 7.77 10.02 36.66
C LEU A 230 6.55 10.91 36.66
#